data_53bdbb9f781613775878fca001cce8a9
#
_entry.id   53bdbb9f781613775878fca001cce8a9
#
_cell.length_a   1.000
_cell.length_b   1.000
_cell.length_c   1.000
_cell.angle_alpha   90.00
_cell.angle_beta   90.00
_cell.angle_gamma   90.00
#
_symmetry.space_group_name_H-M   'P 1'
#
loop_
_entity.id
_entity.type
_entity.pdbx_description
1 polymer ?
#
loop_
_entity_poly.entity_id
_entity_poly.type
_entity_poly.pdbx_seq_one_letter_code
_entity_poly.pdbx_strand_id
1 'polypeptide(L)'
;WVELKDPAIDMDLKLNTNDVGFKEILSLIPAIYATEFSSLKTDGTATLAASAKGTLQGDTVPAFNIDMQVKNAMFRYPALPAGVDQINISANVRNPGGNIDLTTIQINPFSFRLAGNPFSLTADVKTPVSDPDFKAEAKGTLDLGMIKQVYPLGDMELNGTINADMQMSGRLSYIEKEQYDNMKASGTIGLTNMKLKMQDMPDVDIKKSLFTFTPKYLQLSETTVNIGKNDITADSRFENYIGYALKGTTLKGTLNIHSNYFNLNDFMTASTDSVATTEAAATDSTAIAGVIEVPRNIDFQMDANLKQVLFDKMTFNNMNGKLIVKDGKVDMKNLSMGTMGGNVVMNGYYSTTNAKKPEMKA
;
A
#
# COMPACT_ATOMS: atom_id res chain seq x y z
N TRP A 1 -25.23 15.38 26.81
CA TRP A 1 -24.52 15.52 28.07
C TRP A 1 -23.42 14.49 28.19
N VAL A 2 -22.41 14.74 29.00
CA VAL A 2 -21.32 13.81 29.36
C VAL A 2 -21.15 13.88 30.88
N GLU A 3 -21.07 12.73 31.53
CA GLU A 3 -20.82 12.59 32.96
C GLU A 3 -19.59 11.73 33.19
N LEU A 4 -18.59 12.28 33.86
CA LEU A 4 -17.34 11.58 34.18
C LEU A 4 -17.52 10.82 35.50
N LYS A 5 -17.48 9.51 35.45
CA LYS A 5 -17.51 8.57 36.58
C LYS A 5 -16.27 7.70 36.51
N ASP A 6 -15.22 8.05 37.25
CA ASP A 6 -13.98 7.26 37.23
C ASP A 6 -14.24 5.80 37.67
N PRO A 7 -13.93 4.78 36.84
CA PRO A 7 -13.27 4.83 35.53
C PRO A 7 -14.22 4.89 34.32
N ALA A 8 -15.49 5.23 34.50
CA ALA A 8 -16.52 5.23 33.44
C ALA A 8 -16.84 6.66 32.96
N ILE A 9 -17.27 6.76 31.71
CA ILE A 9 -17.81 8.00 31.14
C ILE A 9 -19.17 7.69 30.55
N ASP A 10 -20.24 8.26 31.16
CA ASP A 10 -21.57 8.17 30.60
C ASP A 10 -21.81 9.34 29.65
N MET A 11 -22.49 9.07 28.54
CA MET A 11 -22.76 10.10 27.54
C MET A 11 -24.07 9.90 26.80
N ASP A 12 -24.68 11.02 26.41
CA ASP A 12 -25.78 11.09 25.43
C ASP A 12 -25.52 12.33 24.57
N LEU A 13 -24.86 12.09 23.44
CA LEU A 13 -24.40 13.11 22.52
C LEU A 13 -25.17 12.99 21.21
N LYS A 14 -25.53 14.13 20.65
CA LYS A 14 -26.07 14.21 19.27
C LYS A 14 -25.46 15.43 18.58
N LEU A 15 -25.03 15.20 17.34
CA LEU A 15 -24.58 16.23 16.45
C LEU A 15 -25.34 16.06 15.13
N ASN A 16 -25.97 17.13 14.66
CA ASN A 16 -26.57 17.15 13.34
C ASN A 16 -26.14 18.43 12.64
N THR A 17 -25.73 18.30 11.40
CA THR A 17 -25.49 19.43 10.51
C THR A 17 -26.47 19.32 9.34
N ASN A 18 -27.02 20.42 8.87
CA ASN A 18 -27.91 20.47 7.72
C ASN A 18 -27.23 21.29 6.63
N ASP A 19 -26.87 20.63 5.51
CA ASP A 19 -26.33 21.28 4.30
C ASP A 19 -25.22 22.31 4.61
N VAL A 20 -24.21 21.88 5.39
CA VAL A 20 -23.03 22.69 5.61
C VAL A 20 -22.13 22.65 4.36
N GLY A 21 -21.31 23.67 4.18
CA GLY A 21 -20.33 23.66 3.10
C GLY A 21 -19.30 22.52 3.30
N PHE A 22 -18.79 22.01 2.23
CA PHE A 22 -17.79 20.94 2.29
C PHE A 22 -16.54 21.32 3.07
N LYS A 23 -16.18 22.61 3.10
CA LYS A 23 -15.05 23.15 3.88
C LYS A 23 -15.17 22.88 5.38
N GLU A 24 -16.37 23.02 5.93
CA GLU A 24 -16.65 22.80 7.35
C GLU A 24 -16.43 21.34 7.74
N ILE A 25 -16.76 20.41 6.83
CA ILE A 25 -16.48 18.98 7.07
C ILE A 25 -14.96 18.69 6.99
N LEU A 26 -14.22 19.30 6.06
CA LEU A 26 -12.77 19.17 6.01
C LEU A 26 -12.10 19.68 7.29
N SER A 27 -12.66 20.69 7.95
CA SER A 27 -12.13 21.22 9.21
C SER A 27 -12.25 20.25 10.39
N LEU A 28 -13.07 19.21 10.30
CA LEU A 28 -13.16 18.14 11.31
C LEU A 28 -12.01 17.14 11.23
N ILE A 29 -11.26 17.14 10.15
CA ILE A 29 -10.06 16.30 10.02
C ILE A 29 -8.99 16.83 10.97
N PRO A 30 -8.37 15.95 11.80
CA PRO A 30 -7.34 16.38 12.74
C PRO A 30 -6.21 17.16 12.05
N ALA A 31 -5.73 18.21 12.71
CA ALA A 31 -4.75 19.16 12.14
C ALA A 31 -3.44 18.51 11.65
N ILE A 32 -3.07 17.34 12.21
CA ILE A 32 -1.89 16.59 11.75
C ILE A 32 -2.02 16.12 10.29
N TYR A 33 -3.26 16.00 9.76
CA TYR A 33 -3.54 15.63 8.37
C TYR A 33 -4.06 16.79 7.53
N ALA A 34 -4.27 17.98 8.13
CA ALA A 34 -5.09 19.06 7.56
C ALA A 34 -4.41 20.43 7.52
N THR A 35 -3.10 20.51 7.76
CA THR A 35 -2.36 21.79 7.90
C THR A 35 -2.51 22.75 6.71
N GLU A 36 -2.92 22.27 5.55
CA GLU A 36 -3.05 23.08 4.34
C GLU A 36 -4.49 23.30 3.86
N PHE A 37 -5.51 22.78 4.55
CA PHE A 37 -6.91 22.87 4.09
C PHE A 37 -7.54 24.26 4.24
N SER A 38 -6.97 25.13 5.05
CA SER A 38 -7.50 26.47 5.27
C SER A 38 -7.53 27.36 4.01
N SER A 39 -6.58 27.13 3.08
CA SER A 39 -6.46 27.88 1.85
C SER A 39 -7.29 27.32 0.67
N LEU A 40 -7.91 26.14 0.82
CA LEU A 40 -8.64 25.49 -0.26
C LEU A 40 -9.85 26.31 -0.73
N LYS A 41 -10.02 26.38 -2.02
CA LYS A 41 -11.31 26.71 -2.65
C LYS A 41 -12.15 25.45 -2.68
N THR A 42 -13.31 25.49 -2.07
CA THR A 42 -14.24 24.36 -1.98
C THR A 42 -15.63 24.79 -2.40
N ASP A 43 -16.39 23.85 -2.91
CA ASP A 43 -17.82 23.97 -3.18
C ASP A 43 -18.50 22.63 -2.87
N GLY A 44 -19.81 22.62 -2.85
CA GLY A 44 -20.60 21.43 -2.53
C GLY A 44 -21.11 21.43 -1.10
N THR A 45 -22.04 20.53 -0.84
CA THR A 45 -22.74 20.42 0.43
C THR A 45 -22.40 19.10 1.12
N ALA A 46 -22.46 19.14 2.45
CA ALA A 46 -22.27 17.97 3.28
C ALA A 46 -23.25 17.95 4.43
N THR A 47 -23.65 16.76 4.83
CA THR A 47 -24.41 16.51 6.05
C THR A 47 -23.65 15.54 6.93
N LEU A 48 -23.63 15.79 8.23
CA LEU A 48 -23.09 14.90 9.24
C LEU A 48 -24.11 14.75 10.34
N ALA A 49 -24.55 13.52 10.59
CA ALA A 49 -25.35 13.17 11.75
C ALA A 49 -24.55 12.17 12.60
N ALA A 50 -24.30 12.54 13.84
CA ALA A 50 -23.58 11.68 14.77
C ALA A 50 -24.33 11.58 16.10
N SER A 51 -24.34 10.40 16.67
CA SER A 51 -24.88 10.17 18.02
C SER A 51 -24.01 9.15 18.76
N ALA A 52 -23.92 9.36 20.09
CA ALA A 52 -23.29 8.39 20.97
C ALA A 52 -24.09 8.36 22.29
N LYS A 53 -24.55 7.19 22.71
CA LYS A 53 -25.33 7.00 23.91
C LYS A 53 -24.94 5.75 24.67
N GLY A 54 -24.63 5.91 25.95
CA GLY A 54 -24.24 4.83 26.85
C GLY A 54 -22.96 5.13 27.59
N THR A 55 -22.31 4.09 28.06
CA THR A 55 -21.14 4.17 28.94
C THR A 55 -19.87 3.73 28.14
N LEU A 56 -18.81 4.53 28.24
CA LEU A 56 -17.46 4.16 27.86
C LEU A 56 -16.70 3.71 29.10
N GLN A 57 -16.27 2.45 29.13
CA GLN A 57 -15.49 1.90 30.23
C GLN A 57 -14.64 0.71 29.75
N GLY A 58 -13.32 0.80 29.85
CA GLY A 58 -12.43 -0.21 29.33
C GLY A 58 -12.71 -0.50 27.85
N ASP A 59 -12.97 -1.76 27.50
CA ASP A 59 -13.30 -2.19 26.14
C ASP A 59 -14.78 -2.01 25.76
N THR A 60 -15.61 -1.53 26.70
CA THR A 60 -17.04 -1.28 26.46
C THR A 60 -17.22 0.11 25.87
N VAL A 61 -17.83 0.20 24.69
CA VAL A 61 -18.14 1.46 24.02
C VAL A 61 -19.64 1.77 24.09
N PRO A 62 -20.04 3.06 24.10
CA PRO A 62 -21.45 3.43 23.96
C PRO A 62 -21.98 3.00 22.59
N ALA A 63 -23.29 2.87 22.46
CA ALA A 63 -23.92 2.78 21.15
C ALA A 63 -23.65 4.10 20.39
N PHE A 64 -23.14 3.99 19.14
CA PHE A 64 -22.92 5.17 18.31
C PHE A 64 -23.35 4.93 16.85
N ASN A 65 -23.69 6.03 16.21
CA ASN A 65 -23.96 6.08 14.79
C ASN A 65 -23.40 7.38 14.21
N ILE A 66 -22.69 7.27 13.09
CA ILE A 66 -22.13 8.39 12.35
C ILE A 66 -22.56 8.22 10.89
N ASP A 67 -23.40 9.14 10.41
CA ASP A 67 -23.83 9.21 9.02
C ASP A 67 -23.22 10.45 8.38
N MET A 68 -22.48 10.26 7.30
CA MET A 68 -21.88 11.35 6.52
C MET A 68 -22.32 11.25 5.07
N GLN A 69 -22.78 12.37 4.54
CA GLN A 69 -23.06 12.52 3.12
C GLN A 69 -22.38 13.77 2.57
N VAL A 70 -21.66 13.62 1.47
CA VAL A 70 -21.11 14.73 0.70
C VAL A 70 -21.68 14.63 -0.71
N LYS A 71 -22.18 15.75 -1.25
CA LYS A 71 -22.84 15.79 -2.56
C LYS A 71 -22.16 16.80 -3.46
N ASN A 72 -21.74 16.31 -4.61
CA ASN A 72 -21.16 17.08 -5.69
C ASN A 72 -20.11 18.11 -5.22
N ALA A 73 -19.29 17.70 -4.26
CA ALA A 73 -18.29 18.58 -3.72
C ALA A 73 -17.06 18.68 -4.65
N MET A 74 -16.33 19.75 -4.45
CA MET A 74 -15.05 19.97 -5.13
C MET A 74 -14.06 20.64 -4.18
N PHE A 75 -12.79 20.44 -4.43
CA PHE A 75 -11.74 21.27 -3.85
C PHE A 75 -10.65 21.60 -4.87
N ARG A 76 -10.00 22.74 -4.66
CA ARG A 76 -8.84 23.16 -5.43
C ARG A 76 -7.93 24.04 -4.58
N TYR A 77 -6.64 23.80 -4.64
CA TYR A 77 -5.63 24.71 -4.10
C TYR A 77 -5.56 25.99 -4.96
N PRO A 78 -5.55 27.19 -4.38
CA PRO A 78 -5.56 28.44 -5.15
C PRO A 78 -4.41 28.59 -6.12
N ALA A 79 -3.24 28.07 -5.78
CA ALA A 79 -2.03 28.12 -6.60
C ALA A 79 -1.97 27.05 -7.70
N LEU A 80 -2.94 26.11 -7.74
CA LEU A 80 -2.91 25.00 -8.68
C LEU A 80 -3.99 25.14 -9.76
N PRO A 81 -3.72 24.70 -11.01
CA PRO A 81 -4.61 24.94 -12.16
C PRO A 81 -5.85 24.08 -12.13
N ALA A 82 -5.81 22.91 -11.51
CA ALA A 82 -6.92 21.95 -11.49
C ALA A 82 -7.38 21.64 -10.05
N GLY A 83 -8.48 20.89 -9.93
CA GLY A 83 -9.05 20.44 -8.68
C GLY A 83 -9.60 19.03 -8.80
N VAL A 84 -10.14 18.54 -7.72
CA VAL A 84 -10.95 17.32 -7.67
C VAL A 84 -12.40 17.74 -7.61
N ASP A 85 -13.22 17.22 -8.49
CA ASP A 85 -14.64 17.56 -8.59
C ASP A 85 -15.54 16.32 -8.54
N GLN A 86 -16.86 16.57 -8.53
CA GLN A 86 -17.89 15.54 -8.42
C GLN A 86 -17.64 14.56 -7.26
N ILE A 87 -17.12 15.09 -6.16
CA ILE A 87 -16.90 14.29 -4.95
C ILE A 87 -18.26 13.97 -4.33
N ASN A 88 -18.57 12.68 -4.25
CA ASN A 88 -19.75 12.18 -3.58
C ASN A 88 -19.31 11.13 -2.58
N ILE A 89 -19.77 11.28 -1.33
CA ILE A 89 -19.48 10.35 -0.25
C ILE A 89 -20.80 10.02 0.43
N SER A 90 -21.05 8.75 0.65
CA SER A 90 -22.06 8.26 1.57
C SER A 90 -21.39 7.25 2.49
N ALA A 91 -21.24 7.59 3.75
CA ALA A 91 -20.55 6.75 4.72
C ALA A 91 -21.38 6.63 6.00
N ASN A 92 -21.47 5.42 6.54
CA ASN A 92 -22.07 5.12 7.81
C ASN A 92 -21.12 4.30 8.67
N VAL A 93 -20.94 4.69 9.92
CA VAL A 93 -20.22 3.92 10.95
C VAL A 93 -21.13 3.73 12.13
N ARG A 94 -21.42 2.50 12.49
CA ARG A 94 -22.39 2.18 13.55
C ARG A 94 -21.85 1.11 14.50
N ASN A 95 -22.12 1.30 15.78
CA ASN A 95 -21.95 0.29 16.81
C ASN A 95 -23.20 0.26 17.71
N PRO A 96 -23.78 -0.91 18.01
CA PRO A 96 -24.97 -1.00 18.86
C PRO A 96 -24.68 -0.76 20.35
N GLY A 97 -23.42 -0.60 20.74
CA GLY A 97 -22.94 -0.54 22.10
C GLY A 97 -22.32 -1.85 22.58
N GLY A 98 -21.50 -1.78 23.62
CA GLY A 98 -20.77 -2.90 24.18
C GLY A 98 -19.40 -3.10 23.54
N ASN A 99 -19.21 -4.15 22.80
CA ASN A 99 -17.89 -4.45 22.18
C ASN A 99 -17.65 -3.58 20.96
N ILE A 100 -16.47 -2.97 20.87
CA ILE A 100 -16.05 -2.18 19.69
C ILE A 100 -16.08 -3.01 18.39
N ASP A 101 -15.89 -4.31 18.47
CA ASP A 101 -15.89 -5.22 17.34
C ASP A 101 -17.29 -5.42 16.71
N LEU A 102 -18.36 -4.98 17.37
CA LEU A 102 -19.70 -4.92 16.79
C LEU A 102 -19.87 -3.73 15.81
N THR A 103 -18.81 -2.98 15.58
CA THR A 103 -18.81 -1.87 14.63
C THR A 103 -19.02 -2.38 13.21
N THR A 104 -19.87 -1.67 12.47
CA THR A 104 -20.05 -1.80 11.04
C THR A 104 -19.66 -0.51 10.36
N ILE A 105 -18.95 -0.62 9.24
CA ILE A 105 -18.51 0.52 8.41
C ILE A 105 -19.06 0.29 7.01
N GLN A 106 -19.78 1.26 6.48
CA GLN A 106 -20.31 1.24 5.11
C GLN A 106 -19.89 2.50 4.38
N ILE A 107 -19.34 2.35 3.19
CA ILE A 107 -19.03 3.43 2.27
C ILE A 107 -19.67 3.08 0.93
N ASN A 108 -20.71 3.85 0.51
CA ASN A 108 -21.40 3.58 -0.75
C ASN A 108 -22.16 4.82 -1.27
N PRO A 109 -21.59 5.57 -2.21
CA PRO A 109 -20.22 5.47 -2.73
C PRO A 109 -19.22 6.35 -1.98
N PHE A 110 -17.93 6.16 -2.27
CA PHE A 110 -16.94 7.22 -2.32
C PHE A 110 -16.53 7.40 -3.77
N SER A 111 -16.89 8.49 -4.40
CA SER A 111 -16.58 8.74 -5.80
C SER A 111 -16.10 10.17 -6.01
N PHE A 112 -15.25 10.36 -7.01
CA PHE A 112 -14.76 11.67 -7.42
C PHE A 112 -14.30 11.64 -8.88
N ARG A 113 -14.01 12.81 -9.42
CA ARG A 113 -13.38 12.97 -10.72
C ARG A 113 -12.08 13.77 -10.55
N LEU A 114 -10.99 13.18 -11.00
CA LEU A 114 -9.66 13.81 -11.04
C LEU A 114 -9.31 14.10 -12.50
N ALA A 115 -9.18 15.38 -12.85
CA ALA A 115 -8.86 15.82 -14.21
C ALA A 115 -9.76 15.15 -15.28
N GLY A 116 -11.06 15.03 -15.00
CA GLY A 116 -12.02 14.41 -15.90
C GLY A 116 -12.14 12.90 -15.80
N ASN A 117 -11.21 12.19 -15.16
CA ASN A 117 -11.25 10.75 -14.98
C ASN A 117 -12.06 10.37 -13.72
N PRO A 118 -13.12 9.55 -13.87
CA PRO A 118 -13.90 9.10 -12.72
C PRO A 118 -13.20 7.99 -11.96
N PHE A 119 -13.36 8.01 -10.64
CA PHE A 119 -12.97 6.94 -9.74
C PHE A 119 -14.07 6.71 -8.69
N SER A 120 -14.31 5.47 -8.33
CA SER A 120 -15.29 5.09 -7.31
C SER A 120 -14.78 3.93 -6.46
N LEU A 121 -15.14 3.97 -5.19
CA LEU A 121 -14.89 2.93 -4.20
C LEU A 121 -16.17 2.67 -3.41
N THR A 122 -16.48 1.41 -3.15
CA THR A 122 -17.46 1.00 -2.14
C THR A 122 -16.79 0.08 -1.13
N ALA A 123 -17.21 0.13 0.12
CA ALA A 123 -16.68 -0.76 1.15
C ALA A 123 -17.74 -1.03 2.22
N ASP A 124 -17.87 -2.28 2.62
CA ASP A 124 -18.63 -2.75 3.78
C ASP A 124 -17.68 -3.54 4.67
N VAL A 125 -17.60 -3.20 5.96
CA VAL A 125 -16.76 -3.92 6.92
C VAL A 125 -17.57 -4.19 8.18
N LYS A 126 -17.50 -5.41 8.69
CA LYS A 126 -18.04 -5.85 9.97
C LYS A 126 -16.93 -6.46 10.80
N THR A 127 -17.09 -6.49 12.11
CA THR A 127 -16.10 -7.06 13.04
C THR A 127 -14.65 -6.57 12.75
N PRO A 128 -14.43 -5.22 12.71
CA PRO A 128 -13.20 -4.65 12.14
C PRO A 128 -11.94 -4.93 12.97
N VAL A 129 -12.09 -5.34 14.22
CA VAL A 129 -10.95 -5.53 15.14
C VAL A 129 -10.50 -6.99 15.18
N SER A 130 -11.41 -7.92 15.45
CA SER A 130 -11.06 -9.34 15.65
C SER A 130 -10.89 -10.11 14.34
N ASP A 131 -11.89 -10.05 13.49
CA ASP A 131 -11.94 -10.81 12.23
C ASP A 131 -12.72 -10.01 11.17
N PRO A 132 -12.08 -9.06 10.48
CA PRO A 132 -12.73 -8.24 9.48
C PRO A 132 -13.45 -9.07 8.41
N ASP A 133 -14.80 -8.95 8.39
CA ASP A 133 -15.67 -9.43 7.33
C ASP A 133 -15.91 -8.24 6.40
N PHE A 134 -15.35 -8.29 5.20
CA PHE A 134 -15.31 -7.15 4.31
C PHE A 134 -15.81 -7.45 2.90
N LYS A 135 -16.39 -6.42 2.30
CA LYS A 135 -16.65 -6.35 0.86
C LYS A 135 -16.14 -5.00 0.37
N ALA A 136 -15.34 -4.99 -0.70
CA ALA A 136 -14.83 -3.77 -1.32
C ALA A 136 -14.85 -3.89 -2.84
N GLU A 137 -15.19 -2.78 -3.49
CA GLU A 137 -15.13 -2.65 -4.95
C GLU A 137 -14.45 -1.33 -5.28
N ALA A 138 -13.49 -1.35 -6.23
CA ALA A 138 -12.82 -0.15 -6.71
C ALA A 138 -12.79 -0.15 -8.23
N LYS A 139 -13.19 0.97 -8.84
CA LYS A 139 -13.25 1.12 -10.29
C LYS A 139 -12.93 2.54 -10.73
N GLY A 140 -12.06 2.64 -11.72
CA GLY A 140 -11.77 3.94 -12.33
C GLY A 140 -10.34 4.07 -12.80
N THR A 141 -10.05 5.29 -13.25
CA THR A 141 -8.72 5.67 -13.76
C THR A 141 -8.18 6.84 -12.96
N LEU A 142 -6.94 6.74 -12.51
CA LEU A 142 -6.20 7.82 -11.86
C LEU A 142 -5.02 8.22 -12.74
N ASP A 143 -5.02 9.44 -13.24
CA ASP A 143 -3.87 10.05 -13.91
C ASP A 143 -3.01 10.74 -12.85
N LEU A 144 -1.88 10.13 -12.51
CA LEU A 144 -0.98 10.60 -11.46
C LEU A 144 -0.24 11.88 -11.88
N GLY A 145 -0.03 12.08 -13.18
CA GLY A 145 0.55 13.34 -13.70
C GLY A 145 -0.33 14.56 -13.43
N MET A 146 -1.63 14.34 -13.20
CA MET A 146 -2.56 15.40 -12.84
C MET A 146 -2.57 15.69 -11.33
N ILE A 147 -2.01 14.81 -10.48
CA ILE A 147 -2.00 15.02 -9.02
C ILE A 147 -1.27 16.30 -8.67
N LYS A 148 -0.14 16.59 -9.30
CA LYS A 148 0.61 17.85 -9.09
C LYS A 148 -0.17 19.11 -9.45
N GLN A 149 -1.23 18.97 -10.25
CA GLN A 149 -2.13 20.08 -10.63
C GLN A 149 -3.24 20.31 -9.61
N VAL A 150 -3.48 19.34 -8.73
CA VAL A 150 -4.56 19.36 -7.73
C VAL A 150 -4.04 19.30 -6.28
N TYR A 151 -2.79 18.84 -6.08
CA TYR A 151 -2.15 18.72 -4.77
C TYR A 151 -0.66 19.10 -4.86
N PRO A 152 -0.12 19.87 -3.91
CA PRO A 152 1.29 20.25 -3.90
C PRO A 152 2.16 19.05 -3.51
N LEU A 153 2.99 18.56 -4.45
CA LEU A 153 3.86 17.40 -4.24
C LEU A 153 5.30 17.80 -3.81
N GLY A 154 5.60 19.08 -3.64
CA GLY A 154 6.96 19.54 -3.42
C GLY A 154 7.87 19.14 -4.60
N ASP A 155 9.05 18.61 -4.29
CA ASP A 155 10.06 18.19 -5.29
C ASP A 155 9.80 16.80 -5.88
N MET A 156 8.71 16.12 -5.49
CA MET A 156 8.34 14.81 -6.03
C MET A 156 7.76 14.95 -7.44
N GLU A 157 8.33 14.21 -8.39
CA GLU A 157 7.71 14.02 -9.71
C GLU A 157 6.95 12.69 -9.74
N LEU A 158 5.66 12.77 -10.00
CA LEU A 158 4.79 11.60 -10.14
C LEU A 158 4.01 11.73 -11.44
N ASN A 159 4.10 10.72 -12.31
CA ASN A 159 3.36 10.65 -13.57
C ASN A 159 2.88 9.21 -13.81
N GLY A 160 1.99 9.05 -14.77
CA GLY A 160 1.47 7.74 -15.21
C GLY A 160 0.01 7.54 -14.86
N THR A 161 -0.49 6.38 -15.21
CA THR A 161 -1.91 6.05 -15.07
C THR A 161 -2.11 4.77 -14.28
N ILE A 162 -3.04 4.80 -13.33
CA ILE A 162 -3.54 3.62 -12.62
C ILE A 162 -4.96 3.36 -13.13
N ASN A 163 -5.20 2.16 -13.66
CA ASN A 163 -6.53 1.69 -14.00
C ASN A 163 -6.93 0.60 -13.03
N ALA A 164 -8.03 0.77 -12.31
CA ALA A 164 -8.54 -0.20 -11.33
C ALA A 164 -9.93 -0.68 -11.76
N ASP A 165 -10.14 -1.98 -11.73
CA ASP A 165 -11.46 -2.63 -11.81
C ASP A 165 -11.35 -3.91 -10.98
N MET A 166 -11.65 -3.81 -9.69
CA MET A 166 -11.48 -4.90 -8.75
C MET A 166 -12.62 -5.00 -7.75
N GLN A 167 -12.89 -6.21 -7.33
CA GLN A 167 -13.81 -6.53 -6.23
C GLN A 167 -13.21 -7.60 -5.32
N MET A 168 -13.46 -7.47 -4.03
CA MET A 168 -12.98 -8.40 -3.03
C MET A 168 -14.00 -8.53 -1.90
N SER A 169 -14.23 -9.75 -1.41
CA SER A 169 -15.04 -9.97 -0.21
C SER A 169 -14.64 -11.25 0.50
N GLY A 170 -14.83 -11.29 1.81
CA GLY A 170 -14.54 -12.42 2.66
C GLY A 170 -14.20 -12.02 4.08
N ARG A 171 -13.66 -12.96 4.83
CA ARG A 171 -13.15 -12.75 6.19
C ARG A 171 -11.65 -12.92 6.25
N LEU A 172 -11.01 -12.14 7.10
CA LEU A 172 -9.57 -12.26 7.29
C LEU A 172 -9.17 -13.67 7.79
N SER A 173 -9.96 -14.26 8.69
CA SER A 173 -9.74 -15.62 9.18
C SER A 173 -9.78 -16.70 8.09
N TYR A 174 -10.47 -16.47 6.96
CA TYR A 174 -10.45 -17.41 5.84
C TYR A 174 -9.08 -17.48 5.18
N ILE A 175 -8.38 -16.33 5.13
CA ILE A 175 -7.01 -16.26 4.60
C ILE A 175 -6.05 -16.97 5.55
N GLU A 176 -6.17 -16.70 6.86
CA GLU A 176 -5.32 -17.29 7.89
C GLU A 176 -5.45 -18.83 7.96
N LYS A 177 -6.64 -19.35 7.65
CA LYS A 177 -6.95 -20.78 7.62
C LYS A 177 -6.83 -21.39 6.23
N GLU A 178 -6.34 -20.66 5.25
CA GLU A 178 -6.22 -21.08 3.84
C GLU A 178 -7.56 -21.51 3.20
N GLN A 179 -8.68 -20.98 3.70
CA GLN A 179 -10.03 -21.28 3.23
C GLN A 179 -10.42 -20.35 2.07
N TYR A 180 -9.63 -20.34 1.02
CA TYR A 180 -9.78 -19.44 -0.11
C TYR A 180 -11.10 -19.58 -0.87
N ASP A 181 -11.75 -20.76 -0.82
CA ASP A 181 -13.05 -21.00 -1.45
C ASP A 181 -14.18 -20.15 -0.83
N ASN A 182 -13.98 -19.68 0.40
CA ASN A 182 -14.91 -18.79 1.10
C ASN A 182 -14.67 -17.30 0.77
N MET A 183 -13.64 -17.01 -0.01
CA MET A 183 -13.26 -15.66 -0.44
C MET A 183 -13.71 -15.42 -1.87
N LYS A 184 -14.01 -14.16 -2.17
CA LYS A 184 -14.11 -13.67 -3.56
C LYS A 184 -13.09 -12.58 -3.75
N ALA A 185 -12.30 -12.70 -4.79
CA ALA A 185 -11.41 -11.64 -5.26
C ALA A 185 -11.28 -11.78 -6.76
N SER A 186 -11.49 -10.71 -7.47
CA SER A 186 -11.33 -10.67 -8.92
C SER A 186 -11.09 -9.25 -9.40
N GLY A 187 -10.58 -9.16 -10.61
CA GLY A 187 -10.32 -7.89 -11.26
C GLY A 187 -8.84 -7.61 -11.42
N THR A 188 -8.55 -6.38 -11.84
CA THR A 188 -7.19 -5.97 -12.21
C THR A 188 -6.86 -4.57 -11.70
N ILE A 189 -5.58 -4.33 -11.46
CA ILE A 189 -4.98 -3.00 -11.38
C ILE A 189 -3.86 -2.95 -12.43
N GLY A 190 -4.02 -2.05 -13.40
CA GLY A 190 -3.01 -1.78 -14.42
C GLY A 190 -2.25 -0.50 -14.11
N LEU A 191 -0.92 -0.55 -14.21
CA LEU A 191 -0.03 0.61 -14.16
C LEU A 191 0.54 0.85 -15.55
N THR A 192 0.54 2.11 -16.00
CA THR A 192 1.05 2.46 -17.33
C THR A 192 1.84 3.77 -17.27
N ASN A 193 3.04 3.77 -17.84
CA ASN A 193 3.92 4.93 -17.94
C ASN A 193 4.14 5.66 -16.59
N MET A 194 4.22 4.88 -15.51
CA MET A 194 4.49 5.41 -14.16
C MET A 194 5.92 5.91 -14.09
N LYS A 195 6.09 7.15 -13.67
CA LYS A 195 7.40 7.74 -13.36
C LYS A 195 7.35 8.31 -11.96
N LEU A 196 8.29 7.89 -11.15
CA LEU A 196 8.47 8.39 -9.80
C LEU A 196 9.92 8.87 -9.67
N LYS A 197 10.07 10.15 -9.35
CA LYS A 197 11.35 10.73 -8.93
C LYS A 197 11.20 11.31 -7.54
N MET A 198 12.12 10.96 -6.69
CA MET A 198 12.26 11.50 -5.34
C MET A 198 13.73 11.86 -5.12
N GLN A 199 13.95 12.82 -4.24
CA GLN A 199 15.30 13.19 -3.83
C GLN A 199 15.97 11.96 -3.20
N ASP A 200 17.24 11.75 -3.51
CA ASP A 200 18.10 10.68 -2.96
C ASP A 200 17.69 9.24 -3.30
N MET A 201 16.76 9.06 -4.27
CA MET A 201 16.38 7.73 -4.76
C MET A 201 16.59 7.62 -6.28
N PRO A 202 16.96 6.43 -6.80
CA PRO A 202 16.98 6.22 -8.24
C PRO A 202 15.60 6.46 -8.86
N ASP A 203 15.56 7.07 -10.05
CA ASP A 203 14.33 7.24 -10.82
C ASP A 203 13.68 5.87 -11.08
N VAL A 204 12.37 5.76 -10.84
CA VAL A 204 11.59 4.56 -11.14
C VAL A 204 10.67 4.85 -12.32
N ASP A 205 10.79 4.07 -13.39
CA ASP A 205 9.98 4.15 -14.60
C ASP A 205 9.32 2.78 -14.86
N ILE A 206 8.01 2.66 -14.54
CA ILE A 206 7.22 1.47 -14.84
C ILE A 206 6.49 1.72 -16.16
N LYS A 207 6.97 1.12 -17.25
CA LYS A 207 6.31 1.24 -18.56
C LYS A 207 4.94 0.60 -18.55
N LYS A 208 4.85 -0.61 -18.01
CA LYS A 208 3.62 -1.37 -17.84
C LYS A 208 3.75 -2.33 -16.68
N SER A 209 2.64 -2.55 -15.98
CA SER A 209 2.49 -3.61 -14.99
C SER A 209 1.02 -3.94 -14.81
N LEU A 210 0.68 -5.23 -14.75
CA LEU A 210 -0.68 -5.70 -14.56
C LEU A 210 -0.76 -6.61 -13.34
N PHE A 211 -1.57 -6.20 -12.38
CA PHE A 211 -1.94 -7.00 -11.22
C PHE A 211 -3.32 -7.61 -11.44
N THR A 212 -3.42 -8.94 -11.39
CA THR A 212 -4.67 -9.67 -11.46
C THR A 212 -4.95 -10.34 -10.12
N PHE A 213 -6.09 -10.03 -9.52
CA PHE A 213 -6.49 -10.48 -8.19
C PHE A 213 -7.31 -11.77 -8.26
N THR A 214 -6.98 -12.73 -7.43
CA THR A 214 -7.76 -13.94 -7.16
C THR A 214 -7.83 -14.17 -5.65
N PRO A 215 -8.74 -14.99 -5.11
CA PRO A 215 -8.77 -15.26 -3.67
C PRO A 215 -7.47 -15.82 -3.12
N LYS A 216 -6.79 -16.65 -3.90
CA LYS A 216 -5.61 -17.40 -3.46
C LYS A 216 -4.30 -16.65 -3.71
N TYR A 217 -4.22 -15.87 -4.78
CA TYR A 217 -2.98 -15.21 -5.16
C TYR A 217 -3.25 -13.90 -5.92
N LEU A 218 -2.26 -13.04 -5.89
CA LEU A 218 -2.10 -11.87 -6.74
C LEU A 218 -1.08 -12.20 -7.83
N GLN A 219 -1.50 -12.14 -9.10
CA GLN A 219 -0.62 -12.32 -10.24
C GLN A 219 -0.08 -10.98 -10.71
N LEU A 220 1.23 -10.84 -10.77
CA LEU A 220 1.92 -9.75 -11.44
C LEU A 220 2.38 -10.24 -12.82
N SER A 221 2.01 -9.52 -13.86
CA SER A 221 2.38 -9.85 -15.24
C SER A 221 2.70 -8.59 -16.05
N GLU A 222 3.30 -8.79 -17.21
CA GLU A 222 3.62 -7.72 -18.16
C GLU A 222 4.43 -6.57 -17.54
N THR A 223 5.18 -6.86 -16.47
CA THR A 223 5.91 -5.82 -15.74
C THR A 223 7.22 -5.51 -16.42
N THR A 224 7.37 -4.25 -16.81
CA THR A 224 8.61 -3.67 -17.31
C THR A 224 8.90 -2.41 -16.52
N VAL A 225 9.99 -2.42 -15.76
CA VAL A 225 10.41 -1.32 -14.91
C VAL A 225 11.89 -1.00 -15.11
N ASN A 226 12.21 0.27 -15.15
CA ASN A 226 13.59 0.75 -15.03
C ASN A 226 13.76 1.40 -13.66
N ILE A 227 14.83 1.08 -12.94
CA ILE A 227 15.24 1.71 -11.69
C ILE A 227 16.63 2.29 -11.93
N GLY A 228 16.70 3.60 -12.11
CA GLY A 228 17.90 4.22 -12.65
C GLY A 228 18.24 3.65 -14.04
N LYS A 229 19.39 2.98 -14.16
CA LYS A 229 19.82 2.30 -15.40
C LYS A 229 19.41 0.83 -15.47
N ASN A 230 18.88 0.27 -14.40
CA ASN A 230 18.50 -1.13 -14.32
C ASN A 230 17.21 -1.38 -15.09
N ASP A 231 17.26 -2.23 -16.12
CA ASP A 231 16.10 -2.66 -16.87
C ASP A 231 15.59 -4.00 -16.33
N ILE A 232 14.35 -4.04 -15.87
CA ILE A 232 13.78 -5.23 -15.24
C ILE A 232 12.47 -5.58 -15.95
N THR A 233 12.35 -6.82 -16.40
CA THR A 233 11.06 -7.45 -16.69
C THR A 233 10.79 -8.51 -15.64
N ALA A 234 9.56 -8.54 -15.14
CA ALA A 234 9.20 -9.43 -14.06
C ALA A 234 7.78 -9.98 -14.22
N ASP A 235 7.64 -11.26 -13.90
CA ASP A 235 6.37 -11.92 -13.65
C ASP A 235 6.43 -12.57 -12.29
N SER A 236 5.33 -12.45 -11.52
CA SER A 236 5.30 -12.96 -10.17
C SER A 236 3.91 -13.46 -9.80
N ARG A 237 3.88 -14.38 -8.87
CA ARG A 237 2.66 -14.82 -8.20
C ARG A 237 2.88 -14.70 -6.70
N PHE A 238 2.09 -13.85 -6.05
CA PHE A 238 2.15 -13.60 -4.62
C PHE A 238 1.00 -14.32 -3.93
N GLU A 239 1.31 -15.20 -3.01
CA GLU A 239 0.35 -15.88 -2.14
C GLU A 239 0.32 -15.19 -0.77
N ASN A 240 -0.80 -15.28 -0.06
CA ASN A 240 -1.02 -14.61 1.22
C ASN A 240 -0.88 -13.07 1.15
N TYR A 241 -1.12 -12.48 -0.01
CA TYR A 241 -0.94 -11.03 -0.23
C TYR A 241 -1.87 -10.16 0.64
N ILE A 242 -3.09 -10.65 0.95
CA ILE A 242 -4.03 -9.93 1.82
C ILE A 242 -3.56 -9.97 3.27
N GLY A 243 -3.12 -11.13 3.77
CA GLY A 243 -2.55 -11.25 5.10
C GLY A 243 -1.28 -10.40 5.27
N TYR A 244 -0.44 -10.36 4.23
CA TYR A 244 0.71 -9.47 4.20
C TYR A 244 0.31 -7.99 4.29
N ALA A 245 -0.65 -7.56 3.47
CA ALA A 245 -1.10 -6.16 3.43
C ALA A 245 -1.81 -5.70 4.71
N LEU A 246 -2.59 -6.57 5.36
CA LEU A 246 -3.39 -6.19 6.53
C LEU A 246 -2.71 -6.45 7.88
N LYS A 247 -1.82 -7.45 7.95
CA LYS A 247 -1.18 -7.89 9.20
C LYS A 247 0.34 -8.01 9.12
N GLY A 248 0.98 -7.70 8.01
CA GLY A 248 2.43 -7.84 7.83
C GLY A 248 2.92 -9.30 7.90
N THR A 249 2.04 -10.28 7.67
CA THR A 249 2.43 -11.70 7.64
C THR A 249 3.33 -12.01 6.44
N THR A 250 3.91 -13.21 6.40
CA THR A 250 4.85 -13.56 5.33
C THR A 250 4.16 -13.59 3.96
N LEU A 251 4.67 -12.78 3.02
CA LEU A 251 4.33 -12.83 1.61
C LEU A 251 5.08 -14.00 0.96
N LYS A 252 4.35 -14.96 0.40
CA LYS A 252 4.93 -16.11 -0.30
C LYS A 252 4.79 -15.94 -1.81
N GLY A 253 5.69 -16.53 -2.59
CA GLY A 253 5.48 -16.49 -4.03
C GLY A 253 6.63 -16.98 -4.88
N THR A 254 6.40 -16.82 -6.19
CA THR A 254 7.40 -17.05 -7.22
C THR A 254 7.65 -15.74 -7.95
N LEU A 255 8.90 -15.52 -8.36
CA LEU A 255 9.30 -14.33 -9.09
C LEU A 255 10.27 -14.71 -10.20
N ASN A 256 9.90 -14.42 -11.45
CA ASN A 256 10.79 -14.54 -12.60
C ASN A 256 11.32 -13.14 -12.93
N ILE A 257 12.63 -12.97 -12.94
CA ILE A 257 13.28 -11.71 -13.26
C ILE A 257 14.16 -11.89 -14.51
N HIS A 258 14.01 -10.94 -15.42
CA HIS A 258 14.84 -10.80 -16.59
C HIS A 258 15.40 -9.38 -16.67
N SER A 259 16.70 -9.26 -16.94
CA SER A 259 17.35 -7.95 -17.11
C SER A 259 18.51 -8.05 -18.08
N ASN A 260 18.69 -7.02 -18.91
CA ASN A 260 19.89 -6.91 -19.74
C ASN A 260 21.04 -6.26 -18.96
N TYR A 261 20.73 -5.36 -18.06
CA TYR A 261 21.70 -4.65 -17.23
C TYR A 261 21.17 -4.46 -15.81
N PHE A 262 21.89 -5.01 -14.83
CA PHE A 262 21.52 -4.96 -13.42
C PHE A 262 22.73 -4.58 -12.56
N ASN A 263 22.71 -3.37 -12.02
CA ASN A 263 23.76 -2.85 -11.14
C ASN A 263 23.33 -3.01 -9.68
N LEU A 264 23.82 -4.01 -9.01
CA LEU A 264 23.53 -4.26 -7.58
C LEU A 264 23.99 -3.11 -6.67
N ASN A 265 25.00 -2.33 -7.09
CA ASN A 265 25.49 -1.21 -6.28
C ASN A 265 24.44 -0.11 -6.10
N ASP A 266 23.51 0.06 -7.06
CA ASP A 266 22.45 1.06 -7.00
C ASP A 266 21.44 0.75 -5.87
N PHE A 267 21.38 -0.49 -5.41
CA PHE A 267 20.51 -0.94 -4.32
C PHE A 267 21.22 -1.03 -2.96
N MET A 268 22.55 -0.98 -2.94
CA MET A 268 23.34 -1.02 -1.70
C MET A 268 23.32 0.32 -0.96
N THR A 269 23.23 1.42 -1.68
CA THR A 269 23.20 2.79 -1.13
C THR A 269 21.83 3.21 -0.65
N ALA A 270 20.76 2.68 -1.23
CA ALA A 270 19.37 2.99 -0.88
C ALA A 270 18.93 2.41 0.48
N SER A 271 19.68 1.45 1.03
CA SER A 271 19.33 0.80 2.31
C SER A 271 19.63 1.65 3.55
N THR A 272 20.28 2.80 3.39
CA THR A 272 20.67 3.65 4.52
C THR A 272 19.66 4.73 4.91
N ASP A 273 18.66 5.05 4.04
CA ASP A 273 17.77 6.20 4.30
C ASP A 273 16.26 5.99 4.05
N SER A 274 15.81 4.81 3.62
CA SER A 274 14.37 4.63 3.34
C SER A 274 13.69 3.58 4.22
N VAL A 275 13.59 3.89 5.52
CA VAL A 275 12.51 3.38 6.38
C VAL A 275 11.80 4.58 6.98
N ALA A 276 10.98 5.23 6.19
CA ALA A 276 9.97 6.15 6.68
C ALA A 276 8.59 5.58 6.37
N THR A 277 7.85 5.37 7.48
CA THR A 277 6.41 5.21 7.62
C THR A 277 5.79 3.85 7.36
N THR A 278 5.93 2.98 8.33
CA THR A 278 4.78 2.51 9.13
C THR A 278 5.31 2.25 10.55
N GLU A 279 4.72 2.92 11.53
CA GLU A 279 5.01 2.72 12.95
C GLU A 279 4.74 1.27 13.35
N ALA A 280 5.82 0.49 13.48
CA ALA A 280 5.84 -0.71 14.30
C ALA A 280 7.29 -0.98 14.73
N ALA A 281 7.57 -0.67 16.00
CA ALA A 281 8.72 -1.07 16.79
C ALA A 281 10.10 -0.57 16.32
N ALA A 282 10.58 0.47 17.00
CA ALA A 282 11.97 0.86 17.04
C ALA A 282 12.85 -0.31 17.51
N THR A 283 13.59 -0.92 16.60
CA THR A 283 14.78 -1.68 16.91
C THR A 283 15.98 -0.96 16.32
N ASP A 284 16.91 -0.66 17.18
CA ASP A 284 18.20 0.02 16.99
C ASP A 284 18.97 -0.58 15.80
N SER A 285 18.77 -0.06 14.60
CA SER A 285 19.46 -0.50 13.39
C SER A 285 20.60 0.48 13.06
N THR A 286 21.76 0.22 13.62
CA THR A 286 23.01 0.73 13.05
C THR A 286 23.28 -0.04 11.75
N ALA A 287 22.78 0.46 10.62
CA ALA A 287 23.06 -0.10 9.31
C ALA A 287 24.56 0.00 9.00
N ILE A 288 25.17 -1.11 8.67
CA ILE A 288 26.55 -1.14 8.16
C ILE A 288 26.48 -0.74 6.69
N ALA A 289 27.17 0.33 6.30
CA ALA A 289 27.22 0.78 4.92
C ALA A 289 27.66 -0.38 3.98
N GLY A 290 26.86 -0.67 2.94
CA GLY A 290 27.14 -1.71 1.94
C GLY A 290 26.49 -3.08 2.19
N VAL A 291 25.63 -3.23 3.20
CA VAL A 291 24.86 -4.47 3.43
C VAL A 291 23.49 -4.36 2.76
N ILE A 292 23.16 -5.33 1.91
CA ILE A 292 21.79 -5.47 1.38
C ILE A 292 20.99 -6.29 2.39
N GLU A 293 20.10 -5.66 3.13
CA GLU A 293 19.26 -6.37 4.11
C GLU A 293 18.19 -7.21 3.39
N VAL A 294 18.15 -8.51 3.72
CA VAL A 294 17.16 -9.44 3.16
C VAL A 294 15.91 -9.40 4.04
N PRO A 295 14.72 -9.07 3.48
CA PRO A 295 13.48 -9.04 4.25
C PRO A 295 13.16 -10.38 4.91
N ARG A 296 12.59 -10.33 6.14
CA ARG A 296 12.25 -11.54 6.90
C ARG A 296 10.84 -12.05 6.63
N ASN A 297 9.97 -11.16 6.19
CA ASN A 297 8.55 -11.43 5.95
C ASN A 297 8.23 -11.74 4.48
N ILE A 298 9.20 -12.31 3.76
CA ILE A 298 9.01 -12.88 2.41
C ILE A 298 9.53 -14.31 2.35
N ASP A 299 8.89 -15.13 1.51
CA ASP A 299 9.28 -16.51 1.20
C ASP A 299 9.10 -16.70 -0.32
N PHE A 300 10.16 -16.36 -1.07
CA PHE A 300 10.13 -16.33 -2.52
C PHE A 300 11.08 -17.33 -3.16
N GLN A 301 10.58 -17.98 -4.22
CA GLN A 301 11.42 -18.68 -5.18
C GLN A 301 11.58 -17.78 -6.40
N MET A 302 12.82 -17.39 -6.68
CA MET A 302 13.16 -16.53 -7.81
C MET A 302 13.94 -17.29 -8.85
N ASP A 303 13.52 -17.17 -10.10
CA ASP A 303 14.30 -17.55 -11.26
C ASP A 303 14.88 -16.27 -11.87
N ALA A 304 16.20 -16.14 -11.84
CA ALA A 304 16.92 -14.98 -12.34
C ALA A 304 17.60 -15.29 -13.68
N ASN A 305 17.41 -14.39 -14.66
CA ASN A 305 18.12 -14.41 -15.94
C ASN A 305 18.62 -13.00 -16.23
N LEU A 306 19.88 -12.73 -15.90
CA LEU A 306 20.48 -11.41 -15.95
C LEU A 306 21.67 -11.43 -16.89
N LYS A 307 21.62 -10.67 -18.00
CA LYS A 307 22.70 -10.69 -19.01
C LYS A 307 23.99 -10.06 -18.49
N GLN A 308 23.88 -8.93 -17.81
CA GLN A 308 25.03 -8.25 -17.21
C GLN A 308 24.67 -7.80 -15.81
N VAL A 309 25.47 -8.19 -14.82
CA VAL A 309 25.33 -7.79 -13.42
C VAL A 309 26.62 -7.11 -12.97
N LEU A 310 26.48 -5.93 -12.38
CA LEU A 310 27.58 -5.23 -11.72
C LEU A 310 27.43 -5.39 -10.21
N PHE A 311 28.52 -5.78 -9.56
CA PHE A 311 28.58 -5.86 -8.10
C PHE A 311 29.99 -5.45 -7.65
N ASP A 312 30.08 -4.42 -6.84
CA ASP A 312 31.32 -3.72 -6.53
C ASP A 312 32.04 -3.29 -7.84
N LYS A 313 33.23 -3.76 -8.06
CA LYS A 313 34.03 -3.54 -9.29
C LYS A 313 34.01 -4.70 -10.28
N MET A 314 33.21 -5.73 -9.99
CA MET A 314 33.13 -6.93 -10.79
C MET A 314 31.95 -6.87 -11.76
N THR A 315 32.16 -7.45 -12.94
CA THR A 315 31.11 -7.66 -13.92
C THR A 315 30.89 -9.16 -14.10
N PHE A 316 29.63 -9.55 -13.94
CA PHE A 316 29.18 -10.91 -14.21
C PHE A 316 28.30 -10.90 -15.45
N ASN A 317 28.51 -11.86 -16.34
CA ASN A 317 27.75 -11.98 -17.56
C ASN A 317 26.90 -13.25 -17.56
N ASN A 318 25.72 -13.19 -18.17
CA ASN A 318 24.80 -14.32 -18.32
C ASN A 318 24.55 -15.05 -17.00
N MET A 319 24.22 -14.27 -15.94
CA MET A 319 23.89 -14.84 -14.65
C MET A 319 22.51 -15.49 -14.72
N ASN A 320 22.47 -16.79 -14.44
CA ASN A 320 21.24 -17.59 -14.43
C ASN A 320 21.24 -18.52 -13.23
N GLY A 321 20.11 -18.65 -12.57
CA GLY A 321 19.97 -19.57 -11.45
C GLY A 321 18.72 -19.34 -10.63
N LYS A 322 18.56 -20.17 -9.59
CA LYS A 322 17.47 -20.08 -8.64
C LYS A 322 17.95 -19.46 -7.34
N LEU A 323 17.17 -18.50 -6.86
CA LEU A 323 17.36 -17.88 -5.55
C LEU A 323 16.13 -18.21 -4.69
N ILE A 324 16.36 -18.62 -3.44
CA ILE A 324 15.30 -18.79 -2.47
C ILE A 324 15.51 -17.72 -1.40
N VAL A 325 14.60 -16.78 -1.33
CA VAL A 325 14.64 -15.65 -0.38
C VAL A 325 13.66 -15.92 0.74
N LYS A 326 14.18 -16.16 1.94
CA LYS A 326 13.35 -16.53 3.08
C LYS A 326 14.04 -16.18 4.41
N ASP A 327 13.26 -15.67 5.38
CA ASP A 327 13.70 -15.46 6.77
C ASP A 327 15.03 -14.68 6.90
N GLY A 328 15.21 -13.64 6.10
CA GLY A 328 16.45 -12.84 6.11
C GLY A 328 17.65 -13.50 5.43
N LYS A 329 17.40 -14.49 4.56
CA LYS A 329 18.42 -15.29 3.88
C LYS A 329 18.10 -15.44 2.40
N VAL A 330 19.13 -15.43 1.56
CA VAL A 330 19.07 -15.79 0.14
C VAL A 330 19.90 -17.03 -0.08
N ASP A 331 19.28 -18.16 -0.38
CA ASP A 331 19.96 -19.37 -0.83
C ASP A 331 20.11 -19.35 -2.35
N MET A 332 21.31 -19.53 -2.83
CA MET A 332 21.68 -19.58 -4.26
C MET A 332 21.81 -21.03 -4.70
N LYS A 333 21.08 -21.43 -5.73
CA LYS A 333 21.12 -22.79 -6.27
C LYS A 333 21.47 -22.76 -7.75
N ASN A 334 22.59 -23.43 -8.07
CA ASN A 334 23.12 -23.54 -9.45
C ASN A 334 23.21 -22.16 -10.14
N LEU A 335 23.66 -21.14 -9.38
CA LEU A 335 23.83 -19.80 -9.92
C LEU A 335 25.06 -19.80 -10.83
N SER A 336 24.81 -19.86 -12.13
CA SER A 336 25.86 -19.83 -13.16
C SER A 336 26.11 -18.42 -13.65
N MET A 337 27.34 -18.03 -13.86
CA MET A 337 27.72 -16.72 -14.36
C MET A 337 29.10 -16.75 -15.03
N GLY A 338 29.27 -15.92 -16.03
CA GLY A 338 30.59 -15.66 -16.65
C GLY A 338 31.30 -14.52 -15.93
N THR A 339 32.55 -14.69 -15.55
CA THR A 339 33.40 -13.63 -14.97
C THR A 339 34.87 -13.92 -15.25
N MET A 340 35.70 -12.88 -15.34
CA MET A 340 37.16 -13.00 -15.54
C MET A 340 37.60 -13.95 -16.67
N GLY A 341 36.80 -14.04 -17.76
CA GLY A 341 37.09 -14.91 -18.92
C GLY A 341 36.73 -16.38 -18.72
N GLY A 342 36.14 -16.77 -17.60
CA GLY A 342 35.68 -18.12 -17.30
C GLY A 342 34.20 -18.16 -16.89
N ASN A 343 33.71 -19.37 -16.63
CA ASN A 343 32.37 -19.61 -16.10
C ASN A 343 32.46 -20.17 -14.68
N VAL A 344 31.59 -19.66 -13.79
CA VAL A 344 31.46 -20.09 -12.40
C VAL A 344 30.05 -20.62 -12.19
N VAL A 345 29.90 -21.72 -11.46
CA VAL A 345 28.63 -22.21 -10.94
C VAL A 345 28.73 -22.21 -9.43
N MET A 346 27.84 -21.47 -8.78
CA MET A 346 27.87 -21.26 -7.35
C MET A 346 26.61 -21.85 -6.70
N ASN A 347 26.85 -22.55 -5.56
CA ASN A 347 25.82 -22.93 -4.61
C ASN A 347 26.23 -22.39 -3.24
N GLY A 348 25.34 -21.64 -2.60
CA GLY A 348 25.70 -21.01 -1.35
C GLY A 348 24.54 -20.21 -0.77
N TYR A 349 24.85 -19.35 0.18
CA TYR A 349 23.87 -18.45 0.73
C TYR A 349 24.46 -17.10 1.15
N TYR A 350 23.59 -16.10 1.19
CA TYR A 350 23.81 -14.82 1.85
C TYR A 350 22.75 -14.62 2.92
N SER A 351 23.12 -14.25 4.15
CA SER A 351 22.21 -14.11 5.27
C SER A 351 22.45 -12.79 5.99
N THR A 352 21.37 -12.08 6.22
CA THR A 352 21.26 -10.91 7.08
C THR A 352 20.35 -11.16 8.27
N THR A 353 20.20 -12.43 8.70
CA THR A 353 19.47 -12.79 9.92
C THR A 353 20.02 -12.03 11.14
N ASN A 354 21.31 -11.73 11.12
CA ASN A 354 21.93 -10.72 11.96
C ASN A 354 22.46 -9.60 11.04
N ALA A 355 21.71 -8.50 10.92
CA ALA A 355 22.08 -7.38 10.06
C ALA A 355 23.43 -6.74 10.44
N LYS A 356 23.84 -6.84 11.70
CA LYS A 356 25.15 -6.37 12.19
C LYS A 356 26.32 -7.30 11.83
N LYS A 357 26.02 -8.53 11.40
CA LYS A 357 27.02 -9.54 11.04
C LYS A 357 26.49 -10.38 9.88
N PRO A 358 26.45 -9.82 8.65
CA PRO A 358 26.02 -10.57 7.48
C PRO A 358 26.98 -11.74 7.21
N GLU A 359 26.44 -12.85 6.78
CA GLU A 359 27.18 -14.06 6.47
C GLU A 359 26.99 -14.44 5.02
N MET A 360 28.09 -14.84 4.37
CA MET A 360 28.08 -15.39 3.02
C MET A 360 28.89 -16.68 3.01
N LYS A 361 28.31 -17.71 2.38
CA LYS A 361 29.00 -18.99 2.11
C LYS A 361 28.71 -19.38 0.67
N ALA A 362 29.75 -19.74 -0.09
CA ALA A 362 29.69 -20.21 -1.47
C ALA A 362 30.55 -21.47 -1.65
#